data_e014a6d7f616f00db2661b7e54e46a78
#
_entry.id   e014a6d7f616f00db2661b7e54e46a78
#
_cell.length_a   1.000
_cell.length_b   1.000
_cell.length_c   1.000
_cell.angle_alpha   90.00
_cell.angle_beta   90.00
_cell.angle_gamma   90.00
#
_symmetry.space_group_name_H-M   'P 1'
#
loop_
_entity.id
_entity.type
_entity.pdbx_description
1 polymer ?
#
loop_
_entity_poly.entity_id
_entity_poly.type
_entity_poly.pdbx_seq_one_letter_code
_entity_poly.pdbx_strand_id
1 'polypeptide(L)'
;MPSLISFSAQLRNLVAERPDFPAVTCGDTTLTRAELDRRSDALAVEFRRLGVGLGNMVTVCLPNSVEWVVASVALWKLGAIPQPVSARLPLRELEAVVELADPVLVLGIDPERLPGRTCLPMGFQPPEPDGPVELPDVVSPAWKAPTSGGSTGRPKLIVSGDPGLVDPSSVSRLQFSSDGCLVMPGPLYHNGPVVWACHALLHGSHVVLLPRFDAEATLAAVAEYRADVVYLVPTMMKRIWRLPPEVRQAYDLSSLRVVWHLAEPCPPWLKEAWIEWLGPERIFELYAGTEAQVATTITGTEWLEHRGSVGLPSGGDVQICDPDGRVLPAGQQGEVWLRSKRSTPAYRYVGAEARVRPGGWESLGDLGWVDEGGYLYLGDRSQDMILVGGANVYPAEVEATLAEHPNVLSCAVIGLPDEDKGSRVHAIVEADPTVVSFEDLDAFAAERLVAYKRPRTVEFVDTPLRDDAGKVRRSRLRAERLAAEDTGVPPGRIGGPEDFP
;
A
#
# COMPACT_ATOMS: atom_id res chain seq x y z
N MET A 1 -5.69 -16.43 28.52
CA MET A 1 -5.63 -16.26 27.06
C MET A 1 -6.20 -14.88 26.76
N PRO A 2 -5.67 -14.12 25.82
CA PRO A 2 -6.29 -12.87 25.44
C PRO A 2 -7.75 -13.11 25.04
N SER A 3 -8.64 -12.24 25.51
CA SER A 3 -10.07 -12.36 25.19
C SER A 3 -10.32 -11.69 23.85
N LEU A 4 -10.23 -12.45 22.75
CA LEU A 4 -10.55 -11.96 21.41
C LEU A 4 -12.04 -11.65 21.32
N ILE A 5 -12.38 -10.47 20.81
CA ILE A 5 -13.76 -10.04 20.54
C ILE A 5 -13.90 -9.64 19.07
N SER A 6 -15.13 -9.61 18.56
CA SER A 6 -15.38 -9.16 17.18
C SER A 6 -15.04 -7.69 17.01
N PHE A 7 -14.72 -7.27 15.78
CA PHE A 7 -14.52 -5.86 15.44
C PHE A 7 -15.77 -5.03 15.81
N SER A 8 -16.96 -5.58 15.62
CA SER A 8 -18.23 -4.93 16.00
C SER A 8 -18.35 -4.72 17.49
N ALA A 9 -18.01 -5.74 18.29
CA ALA A 9 -18.03 -5.63 19.76
C ALA A 9 -17.00 -4.58 20.24
N GLN A 10 -15.81 -4.57 19.65
CA GLN A 10 -14.79 -3.57 19.99
C GLN A 10 -15.25 -2.14 19.68
N LEU A 11 -15.85 -1.91 18.51
CA LEU A 11 -16.37 -0.58 18.17
C LEU A 11 -17.48 -0.13 19.11
N ARG A 12 -18.40 -1.05 19.51
CA ARG A 12 -19.42 -0.75 20.53
C ARG A 12 -18.80 -0.42 21.88
N ASN A 13 -17.73 -1.11 22.31
CA ASN A 13 -17.01 -0.77 23.53
C ASN A 13 -16.44 0.67 23.47
N LEU A 14 -15.82 1.03 22.35
CA LEU A 14 -15.29 2.37 22.13
C LEU A 14 -16.37 3.46 22.12
N VAL A 15 -17.57 3.15 21.61
CA VAL A 15 -18.74 4.05 21.69
C VAL A 15 -19.18 4.21 23.14
N ALA A 16 -19.29 3.10 23.91
CA ALA A 16 -19.71 3.14 25.30
C ALA A 16 -18.74 3.95 26.19
N GLU A 17 -17.42 3.90 25.88
CA GLU A 17 -16.39 4.64 26.61
C GLU A 17 -16.43 6.16 26.31
N ARG A 18 -16.47 6.52 25.03
CA ARG A 18 -16.38 7.93 24.58
C ARG A 18 -17.18 8.13 23.29
N PRO A 19 -18.53 8.26 23.33
CA PRO A 19 -19.39 8.34 22.16
C PRO A 19 -19.08 9.54 21.24
N ASP A 20 -18.69 10.67 21.84
CA ASP A 20 -18.45 11.94 21.15
C ASP A 20 -17.00 12.09 20.64
N PHE A 21 -16.13 11.11 20.91
CA PHE A 21 -14.76 11.18 20.40
C PHE A 21 -14.77 11.00 18.87
N PRO A 22 -13.99 11.81 18.11
CA PRO A 22 -13.89 11.68 16.67
C PRO A 22 -13.39 10.26 16.28
N ALA A 23 -14.12 9.58 15.43
CA ALA A 23 -13.71 8.28 14.90
C ALA A 23 -13.00 8.43 13.55
N VAL A 24 -13.60 9.19 12.63
CA VAL A 24 -13.06 9.39 11.28
C VAL A 24 -13.39 10.79 10.78
N THR A 25 -12.41 11.41 10.11
CA THR A 25 -12.56 12.66 9.36
C THR A 25 -12.09 12.48 7.92
N CYS A 26 -12.82 13.05 6.95
CA CYS A 26 -12.36 13.19 5.58
C CYS A 26 -12.93 14.48 4.97
N GLY A 27 -12.06 15.39 4.52
CA GLY A 27 -12.48 16.74 4.14
C GLY A 27 -13.17 17.44 5.29
N ASP A 28 -14.32 18.05 5.03
CA ASP A 28 -15.11 18.80 6.04
C ASP A 28 -16.04 17.91 6.87
N THR A 29 -16.01 16.59 6.66
CA THR A 29 -16.91 15.66 7.37
C THR A 29 -16.17 14.91 8.46
N THR A 30 -16.61 15.07 9.70
CA THR A 30 -16.15 14.28 10.85
C THR A 30 -17.32 13.48 11.40
N LEU A 31 -17.09 12.20 11.67
CA LEU A 31 -18.01 11.34 12.41
C LEU A 31 -17.43 11.02 13.77
N THR A 32 -18.24 11.20 14.81
CA THR A 32 -17.97 10.67 16.15
C THR A 32 -18.10 9.15 16.16
N ARG A 33 -17.64 8.49 17.22
CA ARG A 33 -17.82 7.05 17.41
C ARG A 33 -19.29 6.66 17.36
N ALA A 34 -20.16 7.41 18.03
CA ALA A 34 -21.61 7.18 18.03
C ALA A 34 -22.24 7.38 16.65
N GLU A 35 -21.82 8.39 15.90
CA GLU A 35 -22.32 8.64 14.54
C GLU A 35 -21.87 7.56 13.56
N LEU A 36 -20.60 7.12 13.65
CA LEU A 36 -20.09 6.01 12.85
C LEU A 36 -20.88 4.72 13.13
N ASP A 37 -21.12 4.42 14.41
CA ASP A 37 -21.89 3.23 14.82
C ASP A 37 -23.32 3.27 14.25
N ARG A 38 -24.04 4.38 14.47
CA ARG A 38 -25.41 4.57 13.98
C ARG A 38 -25.50 4.50 12.45
N ARG A 39 -24.58 5.20 11.72
CA ARG A 39 -24.59 5.17 10.24
C ARG A 39 -24.27 3.77 9.70
N SER A 40 -23.33 3.07 10.32
CA SER A 40 -22.99 1.72 9.91
C SER A 40 -24.08 0.70 10.25
N ASP A 41 -24.87 0.92 11.32
CA ASP A 41 -26.06 0.11 11.62
C ASP A 41 -27.13 0.25 10.53
N ALA A 42 -27.47 1.49 10.14
CA ALA A 42 -28.44 1.75 9.08
C ALA A 42 -28.00 1.09 7.76
N LEU A 43 -26.72 1.23 7.42
CA LEU A 43 -26.18 0.65 6.20
C LEU A 43 -26.13 -0.89 6.27
N ALA A 44 -25.84 -1.48 7.43
CA ALA A 44 -25.86 -2.94 7.63
C ALA A 44 -27.27 -3.52 7.46
N VAL A 45 -28.31 -2.81 7.91
CA VAL A 45 -29.71 -3.22 7.68
C VAL A 45 -30.02 -3.31 6.19
N GLU A 46 -29.62 -2.30 5.43
CA GLU A 46 -29.81 -2.29 3.98
C GLU A 46 -28.99 -3.38 3.27
N PHE A 47 -27.72 -3.54 3.63
CA PHE A 47 -26.87 -4.62 3.09
C PHE A 47 -27.47 -6.00 3.35
N ARG A 48 -27.99 -6.23 4.56
CA ARG A 48 -28.69 -7.49 4.88
C ARG A 48 -29.94 -7.68 4.02
N ARG A 49 -30.70 -6.61 3.76
CA ARG A 49 -31.86 -6.65 2.85
C ARG A 49 -31.46 -7.02 1.41
N LEU A 50 -30.26 -6.62 0.99
CA LEU A 50 -29.68 -6.97 -0.31
C LEU A 50 -29.00 -8.33 -0.34
N GLY A 51 -29.09 -9.12 0.74
CA GLY A 51 -28.57 -10.48 0.83
C GLY A 51 -27.14 -10.60 1.36
N VAL A 52 -26.53 -9.51 1.85
CA VAL A 52 -25.20 -9.56 2.47
C VAL A 52 -25.28 -10.21 3.86
N GLY A 53 -24.41 -11.18 4.13
CA GLY A 53 -24.31 -11.88 5.39
C GLY A 53 -22.93 -12.47 5.63
N LEU A 54 -22.87 -13.39 6.60
CA LEU A 54 -21.63 -14.01 7.07
C LEU A 54 -20.82 -14.63 5.91
N GLY A 55 -19.58 -14.22 5.80
CA GLY A 55 -18.61 -14.73 4.82
C GLY A 55 -18.82 -14.25 3.39
N ASN A 56 -19.87 -13.49 3.10
CA ASN A 56 -20.07 -12.91 1.77
C ASN A 56 -19.02 -11.85 1.48
N MET A 57 -18.49 -11.84 0.26
CA MET A 57 -17.60 -10.81 -0.22
C MET A 57 -18.42 -9.63 -0.77
N VAL A 58 -17.98 -8.42 -0.45
CA VAL A 58 -18.57 -7.18 -0.97
C VAL A 58 -17.44 -6.31 -1.52
N THR A 59 -17.53 -5.96 -2.80
CA THR A 59 -16.59 -5.06 -3.44
C THR A 59 -16.86 -3.63 -3.01
N VAL A 60 -15.86 -2.96 -2.45
CA VAL A 60 -15.91 -1.55 -1.99
C VAL A 60 -15.10 -0.71 -2.97
N CYS A 61 -15.79 -0.11 -3.93
CA CYS A 61 -15.23 0.73 -5.01
C CYS A 61 -15.48 2.21 -4.70
N LEU A 62 -15.12 2.63 -3.48
CA LEU A 62 -15.27 4.01 -2.99
C LEU A 62 -13.91 4.70 -2.88
N PRO A 63 -13.82 6.02 -3.14
CA PRO A 63 -12.63 6.80 -2.83
C PRO A 63 -12.43 6.90 -1.31
N ASN A 64 -11.29 7.45 -0.89
CA ASN A 64 -11.11 7.81 0.51
C ASN A 64 -12.24 8.75 0.95
N SER A 65 -13.03 8.31 1.89
CA SER A 65 -14.17 9.06 2.41
C SER A 65 -14.65 8.46 3.73
N VAL A 66 -15.47 9.18 4.47
CA VAL A 66 -16.12 8.63 5.67
C VAL A 66 -17.05 7.47 5.30
N GLU A 67 -17.66 7.49 4.11
CA GLU A 67 -18.55 6.43 3.60
C GLU A 67 -17.81 5.12 3.41
N TRP A 68 -16.53 5.16 2.98
CA TRP A 68 -15.70 3.96 2.89
C TRP A 68 -15.56 3.25 4.25
N VAL A 69 -15.33 4.04 5.31
CA VAL A 69 -15.21 3.51 6.68
C VAL A 69 -16.54 3.00 7.20
N VAL A 70 -17.63 3.78 7.00
CA VAL A 70 -18.99 3.37 7.37
C VAL A 70 -19.37 2.04 6.70
N ALA A 71 -19.08 1.90 5.39
CA ALA A 71 -19.35 0.67 4.64
C ALA A 71 -18.56 -0.52 5.20
N SER A 72 -17.27 -0.35 5.47
CA SER A 72 -16.44 -1.43 6.01
C SER A 72 -16.89 -1.89 7.40
N VAL A 73 -17.28 -0.95 8.26
CA VAL A 73 -17.84 -1.26 9.59
C VAL A 73 -19.18 -1.97 9.45
N ALA A 74 -20.06 -1.51 8.54
CA ALA A 74 -21.35 -2.19 8.28
C ALA A 74 -21.17 -3.63 7.81
N LEU A 75 -20.17 -3.88 6.96
CA LEU A 75 -19.83 -5.23 6.50
C LEU A 75 -19.35 -6.13 7.65
N TRP A 76 -18.47 -5.62 8.52
CA TRP A 76 -18.00 -6.37 9.68
C TRP A 76 -19.14 -6.67 10.66
N LYS A 77 -20.11 -5.76 10.83
CA LYS A 77 -21.32 -5.99 11.64
C LYS A 77 -22.19 -7.16 11.11
N LEU A 78 -22.07 -7.48 9.83
CA LEU A 78 -22.73 -8.62 9.19
C LEU A 78 -21.83 -9.85 9.05
N GLY A 79 -20.59 -9.79 9.49
CA GLY A 79 -19.59 -10.83 9.27
C GLY A 79 -19.19 -11.00 7.80
N ALA A 80 -19.44 -9.98 6.96
CA ALA A 80 -19.05 -9.97 5.57
C ALA A 80 -17.58 -9.53 5.40
N ILE A 81 -17.04 -9.76 4.20
CA ILE A 81 -15.63 -9.53 3.86
C ILE A 81 -15.55 -8.33 2.93
N PRO A 82 -15.04 -7.17 3.37
CA PRO A 82 -14.79 -6.05 2.48
C PRO A 82 -13.65 -6.37 1.52
N GLN A 83 -13.89 -6.16 0.22
CA GLN A 83 -12.92 -6.26 -0.85
C GLN A 83 -12.67 -4.87 -1.42
N PRO A 84 -11.61 -4.16 -0.96
CA PRO A 84 -11.32 -2.82 -1.42
C PRO A 84 -10.79 -2.81 -2.85
N VAL A 85 -11.33 -1.91 -3.67
CA VAL A 85 -10.97 -1.73 -5.08
C VAL A 85 -10.89 -0.23 -5.39
N SER A 86 -9.98 0.15 -6.28
CA SER A 86 -9.89 1.54 -6.72
C SER A 86 -11.17 1.98 -7.43
N ALA A 87 -11.74 3.11 -7.02
CA ALA A 87 -12.88 3.73 -7.70
C ALA A 87 -12.54 4.22 -9.13
N ARG A 88 -11.25 4.27 -9.47
CA ARG A 88 -10.72 4.72 -10.78
C ARG A 88 -10.33 3.57 -11.71
N LEU A 89 -10.65 2.32 -11.37
CA LEU A 89 -10.34 1.21 -12.28
C LEU A 89 -11.08 1.37 -13.61
N PRO A 90 -10.37 1.17 -14.74
CA PRO A 90 -11.04 1.02 -16.04
C PRO A 90 -12.08 -0.10 -15.98
N LEU A 91 -13.18 0.06 -16.70
CA LEU A 91 -14.32 -0.87 -16.62
C LEU A 91 -13.90 -2.34 -16.81
N ARG A 92 -13.06 -2.62 -17.80
CA ARG A 92 -12.58 -4.01 -18.05
C ARG A 92 -11.79 -4.61 -16.89
N GLU A 93 -10.97 -3.79 -16.21
CA GLU A 93 -10.22 -4.24 -15.02
C GLU A 93 -11.20 -4.47 -13.85
N LEU A 94 -12.18 -3.58 -13.68
CA LEU A 94 -13.22 -3.71 -12.67
C LEU A 94 -14.05 -4.98 -12.90
N GLU A 95 -14.51 -5.23 -14.13
CA GLU A 95 -15.24 -6.45 -14.51
C GLU A 95 -14.45 -7.71 -14.17
N ALA A 96 -13.17 -7.76 -14.53
CA ALA A 96 -12.30 -8.89 -14.22
C ALA A 96 -12.12 -9.13 -12.71
N VAL A 97 -12.00 -8.06 -11.93
CA VAL A 97 -11.91 -8.15 -10.46
C VAL A 97 -13.23 -8.59 -9.84
N VAL A 98 -14.36 -8.06 -10.33
CA VAL A 98 -15.71 -8.43 -9.85
C VAL A 98 -16.06 -9.87 -10.24
N GLU A 99 -15.70 -10.31 -11.44
CA GLU A 99 -15.87 -11.72 -11.85
C GLU A 99 -15.06 -12.66 -10.93
N LEU A 100 -13.80 -12.29 -10.64
CA LEU A 100 -12.92 -13.08 -9.77
C LEU A 100 -13.42 -13.13 -8.33
N ALA A 101 -13.91 -12.01 -7.80
CA ALA A 101 -14.37 -11.89 -6.42
C ALA A 101 -15.75 -12.49 -6.20
N ASP A 102 -16.56 -12.52 -7.24
CA ASP A 102 -17.97 -12.92 -7.22
C ASP A 102 -18.74 -12.33 -6.02
N PRO A 103 -18.74 -10.99 -5.84
CA PRO A 103 -19.33 -10.34 -4.69
C PRO A 103 -20.86 -10.38 -4.73
N VAL A 104 -21.49 -10.46 -3.57
CA VAL A 104 -22.97 -10.33 -3.43
C VAL A 104 -23.41 -8.91 -3.72
N LEU A 105 -22.54 -7.92 -3.47
CA LEU A 105 -22.81 -6.49 -3.62
C LEU A 105 -21.56 -5.75 -4.07
N VAL A 106 -21.73 -4.76 -4.94
CA VAL A 106 -20.67 -3.82 -5.36
C VAL A 106 -21.08 -2.42 -4.92
N LEU A 107 -20.25 -1.73 -4.16
CA LEU A 107 -20.47 -0.38 -3.66
C LEU A 107 -19.67 0.64 -4.49
N GLY A 108 -20.27 1.83 -4.73
CA GLY A 108 -19.63 2.94 -5.41
C GLY A 108 -19.71 2.87 -6.94
N ILE A 109 -20.53 1.99 -7.48
CA ILE A 109 -20.70 1.78 -8.92
C ILE A 109 -22.17 1.90 -9.29
N ASP A 110 -22.45 2.67 -10.33
CA ASP A 110 -23.79 2.74 -10.90
C ASP A 110 -24.22 1.39 -11.49
N PRO A 111 -25.46 0.91 -11.22
CA PRO A 111 -25.92 -0.40 -11.66
C PRO A 111 -25.79 -0.64 -13.18
N GLU A 112 -25.89 0.43 -13.98
CA GLU A 112 -25.77 0.35 -15.44
C GLU A 112 -24.37 -0.03 -15.93
N ARG A 113 -23.34 0.22 -15.10
CA ARG A 113 -21.93 -0.10 -15.43
C ARG A 113 -21.58 -1.57 -15.27
N LEU A 114 -22.32 -2.30 -14.43
CA LEU A 114 -22.11 -3.74 -14.19
C LEU A 114 -23.46 -4.50 -14.30
N PRO A 115 -24.00 -4.65 -15.49
CA PRO A 115 -25.29 -5.34 -15.70
C PRO A 115 -25.28 -6.75 -15.12
N GLY A 116 -26.33 -7.13 -14.40
CA GLY A 116 -26.44 -8.44 -13.75
C GLY A 116 -25.79 -8.55 -12.38
N ARG A 117 -25.16 -7.49 -11.85
CA ARG A 117 -24.66 -7.41 -10.50
C ARG A 117 -25.52 -6.48 -9.64
N THR A 118 -25.66 -6.80 -8.36
CA THR A 118 -26.30 -5.89 -7.40
C THR A 118 -25.29 -4.78 -7.08
N CYS A 119 -25.61 -3.54 -7.41
CA CYS A 119 -24.74 -2.39 -7.21
C CYS A 119 -25.46 -1.29 -6.43
N LEU A 120 -24.72 -0.56 -5.59
CA LEU A 120 -25.15 0.69 -4.98
C LEU A 120 -24.21 1.81 -5.45
N PRO A 121 -24.76 2.93 -5.96
CA PRO A 121 -23.93 4.01 -6.49
C PRO A 121 -23.18 4.75 -5.38
N MET A 122 -22.19 5.54 -5.79
CA MET A 122 -21.52 6.48 -4.89
C MET A 122 -22.56 7.46 -4.30
N GLY A 123 -22.41 7.78 -3.01
CA GLY A 123 -23.32 8.67 -2.29
C GLY A 123 -24.66 8.04 -1.91
N PHE A 124 -24.84 6.72 -2.09
CA PHE A 124 -26.03 6.03 -1.61
C PHE A 124 -26.21 6.26 -0.11
N GLN A 125 -27.42 6.66 0.28
CA GLN A 125 -27.84 6.80 1.66
C GLN A 125 -28.91 5.76 1.98
N PRO A 126 -28.71 4.90 2.99
CA PRO A 126 -29.76 3.97 3.40
C PRO A 126 -30.93 4.74 4.01
N PRO A 127 -32.18 4.24 3.91
CA PRO A 127 -33.29 4.77 4.69
C PRO A 127 -32.98 4.70 6.18
N GLU A 128 -33.47 5.67 6.94
CA GLU A 128 -33.35 5.61 8.40
C GLU A 128 -34.18 4.42 8.93
N PRO A 129 -33.60 3.60 9.84
CA PRO A 129 -34.32 2.50 10.45
C PRO A 129 -35.51 3.01 11.28
N ASP A 130 -36.63 2.31 11.24
CA ASP A 130 -37.86 2.65 11.99
C ASP A 130 -37.73 2.50 13.54
N GLY A 131 -36.54 2.17 14.04
CA GLY A 131 -36.27 2.00 15.47
C GLY A 131 -34.84 1.53 15.74
N PRO A 132 -34.55 1.11 17.00
CA PRO A 132 -33.25 0.60 17.37
C PRO A 132 -32.86 -0.61 16.50
N VAL A 133 -31.64 -0.58 15.97
CA VAL A 133 -31.12 -1.66 15.15
C VAL A 133 -30.45 -2.71 16.04
N GLU A 134 -30.99 -3.92 16.00
CA GLU A 134 -30.36 -5.08 16.64
C GLU A 134 -29.65 -5.93 15.57
N LEU A 135 -28.33 -5.97 15.65
CA LEU A 135 -27.48 -6.83 14.83
C LEU A 135 -26.83 -7.89 15.72
N PRO A 136 -26.81 -9.15 15.26
CA PRO A 136 -26.10 -10.19 15.98
C PRO A 136 -24.61 -9.89 16.02
N ASP A 137 -23.94 -10.29 17.11
CA ASP A 137 -22.49 -10.22 17.16
C ASP A 137 -21.89 -11.38 16.39
N VAL A 138 -21.41 -11.12 15.19
CA VAL A 138 -20.83 -12.10 14.26
C VAL A 138 -19.39 -11.77 13.94
N VAL A 139 -18.60 -12.79 13.62
CA VAL A 139 -17.20 -12.64 13.26
C VAL A 139 -17.01 -12.93 11.78
N SER A 140 -16.54 -11.94 11.03
CA SER A 140 -16.13 -12.16 9.64
C SER A 140 -15.02 -13.22 9.59
N PRO A 141 -15.12 -14.25 8.73
CA PRO A 141 -14.07 -15.27 8.61
C PRO A 141 -12.77 -14.73 8.02
N ALA A 142 -12.83 -13.59 7.32
CA ALA A 142 -11.69 -12.82 6.83
C ALA A 142 -12.04 -11.34 6.95
N TRP A 143 -11.20 -10.55 7.59
CA TRP A 143 -11.53 -9.14 7.81
C TRP A 143 -11.35 -8.24 6.61
N LYS A 144 -10.65 -8.72 5.55
CA LYS A 144 -10.46 -8.05 4.26
C LYS A 144 -10.05 -9.02 3.15
N ALA A 145 -10.22 -8.59 1.90
CA ALA A 145 -9.76 -9.31 0.72
C ALA A 145 -9.23 -8.36 -0.36
N PRO A 146 -8.09 -7.68 -0.16
CA PRO A 146 -7.56 -6.74 -1.14
C PRO A 146 -7.17 -7.43 -2.45
N THR A 147 -7.27 -6.66 -3.54
CA THR A 147 -6.82 -7.07 -4.87
C THR A 147 -5.35 -6.70 -5.05
N SER A 148 -4.59 -7.57 -5.68
CA SER A 148 -3.23 -7.28 -6.13
C SER A 148 -3.12 -7.52 -7.62
N GLY A 149 -2.42 -6.65 -8.34
CA GLY A 149 -1.98 -6.94 -9.71
C GLY A 149 -1.00 -8.10 -9.66
N GLY A 150 -1.38 -9.24 -10.24
CA GLY A 150 -0.45 -10.37 -10.38
C GLY A 150 0.70 -9.98 -11.31
N SER A 151 1.89 -10.54 -11.08
CA SER A 151 3.05 -10.40 -11.99
C SER A 151 2.75 -10.86 -13.44
N THR A 152 1.69 -11.65 -13.59
CA THR A 152 1.17 -12.14 -14.89
C THR A 152 0.20 -11.16 -15.57
N GLY A 153 -0.04 -9.97 -14.99
CA GLY A 153 -1.01 -9.00 -15.50
C GLY A 153 -2.48 -9.35 -15.22
N ARG A 154 -2.76 -10.50 -14.60
CA ARG A 154 -4.12 -10.87 -14.18
C ARG A 154 -4.34 -10.49 -12.70
N PRO A 155 -5.52 -9.98 -12.33
CA PRO A 155 -5.83 -9.68 -10.93
C PRO A 155 -5.87 -10.96 -10.10
N LYS A 156 -5.43 -10.86 -8.84
CA LYS A 156 -5.61 -11.90 -7.82
C LYS A 156 -6.16 -11.26 -6.55
N LEU A 157 -6.96 -11.99 -5.78
CA LEU A 157 -7.36 -11.58 -4.45
C LEU A 157 -6.48 -12.25 -3.40
N ILE A 158 -6.21 -11.50 -2.35
CA ILE A 158 -5.48 -11.96 -1.17
C ILE A 158 -6.45 -11.90 0.01
N VAL A 159 -7.18 -13.00 0.21
CA VAL A 159 -8.16 -13.08 1.29
C VAL A 159 -7.41 -13.32 2.60
N SER A 160 -7.60 -12.44 3.58
CA SER A 160 -6.96 -12.58 4.90
C SER A 160 -7.29 -13.92 5.56
N GLY A 161 -6.30 -14.58 6.15
CA GLY A 161 -6.51 -15.73 7.03
C GLY A 161 -6.94 -15.32 8.45
N ASP A 162 -6.88 -14.01 8.76
CA ASP A 162 -7.34 -13.49 10.04
C ASP A 162 -8.84 -13.21 9.99
N PRO A 163 -9.60 -13.72 10.96
CA PRO A 163 -10.99 -13.33 11.18
C PRO A 163 -11.08 -11.88 11.68
N GLY A 164 -12.28 -11.32 11.65
CA GLY A 164 -12.59 -9.99 12.18
C GLY A 164 -12.58 -9.96 13.72
N LEU A 165 -11.46 -10.32 14.32
CA LEU A 165 -11.23 -10.37 15.77
C LEU A 165 -10.08 -9.45 16.18
N VAL A 166 -10.21 -8.86 17.37
CA VAL A 166 -9.17 -8.05 18.00
C VAL A 166 -9.07 -8.38 19.50
N ASP A 167 -7.88 -8.26 20.04
CA ASP A 167 -7.65 -8.25 21.50
C ASP A 167 -7.64 -6.79 21.98
N PRO A 168 -8.69 -6.35 22.72
CA PRO A 168 -8.78 -4.97 23.20
C PRO A 168 -7.67 -4.59 24.18
N SER A 169 -7.08 -5.57 24.84
CA SER A 169 -5.99 -5.36 25.80
C SER A 169 -4.60 -5.31 25.16
N SER A 170 -4.50 -5.62 23.87
CA SER A 170 -3.21 -5.66 23.18
C SER A 170 -2.65 -4.27 22.95
N VAL A 171 -1.35 -4.11 23.20
CA VAL A 171 -0.63 -2.92 22.76
C VAL A 171 -0.49 -2.97 21.23
N SER A 172 -0.85 -1.88 20.58
CA SER A 172 -0.74 -1.78 19.13
C SER A 172 0.70 -1.89 18.66
N ARG A 173 1.02 -2.89 17.86
CA ARG A 173 2.32 -3.00 17.19
C ARG A 173 2.57 -1.85 16.19
N LEU A 174 1.50 -1.23 15.72
CA LEU A 174 1.55 -0.07 14.83
C LEU A 174 1.55 1.27 15.62
N GLN A 175 1.71 1.20 16.95
CA GLN A 175 1.86 2.34 17.86
C GLN A 175 0.61 3.21 18.01
N PHE A 176 -0.61 2.67 17.79
CA PHE A 176 -1.86 3.39 18.02
C PHE A 176 -2.26 3.42 19.50
N SER A 177 -2.97 4.46 19.89
CA SER A 177 -3.54 4.66 21.24
C SER A 177 -5.00 5.11 21.15
N SER A 178 -5.77 4.92 22.23
CA SER A 178 -7.23 5.17 22.26
C SER A 178 -7.62 6.65 22.10
N ASP A 179 -6.69 7.56 22.29
CA ASP A 179 -6.82 9.01 22.15
C ASP A 179 -5.83 9.61 21.16
N GLY A 180 -5.15 8.74 20.39
CA GLY A 180 -4.26 9.15 19.31
C GLY A 180 -5.00 9.61 18.06
N CYS A 181 -4.23 10.06 17.09
CA CYS A 181 -4.73 10.51 15.80
C CYS A 181 -3.79 10.03 14.68
N LEU A 182 -4.35 9.31 13.71
CA LEU A 182 -3.65 8.89 12.49
C LEU A 182 -4.01 9.82 11.34
N VAL A 183 -3.02 10.45 10.69
CA VAL A 183 -3.19 11.03 9.36
C VAL A 183 -2.87 9.97 8.30
N MET A 184 -3.86 9.70 7.44
CA MET A 184 -3.82 8.70 6.38
C MET A 184 -4.02 9.36 5.02
N PRO A 185 -2.95 9.75 4.32
CA PRO A 185 -3.03 10.30 2.96
C PRO A 185 -3.08 9.21 1.88
N GLY A 186 -2.79 7.96 2.24
CA GLY A 186 -2.78 6.83 1.31
C GLY A 186 -4.18 6.33 0.96
N PRO A 187 -4.38 5.77 -0.26
CA PRO A 187 -5.70 5.30 -0.70
C PRO A 187 -6.10 3.97 -0.04
N LEU A 188 -7.32 3.93 0.51
CA LEU A 188 -7.84 2.78 1.27
C LEU A 188 -8.11 1.52 0.45
N TYR A 189 -7.96 1.56 -0.87
CA TYR A 189 -8.02 0.35 -1.69
C TYR A 189 -6.70 -0.44 -1.72
N HIS A 190 -5.61 0.12 -1.17
CA HIS A 190 -4.35 -0.60 -0.99
C HIS A 190 -4.22 -1.21 0.41
N ASN A 191 -3.50 -2.32 0.50
CA ASN A 191 -3.38 -3.09 1.74
C ASN A 191 -2.79 -2.28 2.91
N GLY A 192 -1.70 -1.55 2.70
CA GLY A 192 -1.07 -0.77 3.76
C GLY A 192 -2.03 0.26 4.37
N PRO A 193 -2.58 1.21 3.59
CA PRO A 193 -3.53 2.19 4.09
C PRO A 193 -4.73 1.58 4.81
N VAL A 194 -5.33 0.51 4.27
CA VAL A 194 -6.49 -0.13 4.92
C VAL A 194 -6.11 -0.77 6.25
N VAL A 195 -4.92 -1.40 6.33
CA VAL A 195 -4.45 -2.01 7.58
C VAL A 195 -4.25 -0.93 8.65
N TRP A 196 -3.54 0.15 8.33
CA TRP A 196 -3.29 1.23 9.29
C TRP A 196 -4.57 1.91 9.74
N ALA A 197 -5.45 2.30 8.80
CA ALA A 197 -6.71 2.97 9.13
C ALA A 197 -7.64 2.11 10.00
N CYS A 198 -7.80 0.82 9.63
CA CYS A 198 -8.66 -0.09 10.38
C CYS A 198 -8.09 -0.41 11.78
N HIS A 199 -6.78 -0.65 11.89
CA HIS A 199 -6.15 -0.86 13.20
C HIS A 199 -6.21 0.39 14.08
N ALA A 200 -5.99 1.59 13.54
CA ALA A 200 -6.14 2.83 14.28
C ALA A 200 -7.57 2.97 14.84
N LEU A 201 -8.58 2.76 13.98
CA LEU A 201 -9.98 2.79 14.37
C LEU A 201 -10.32 1.78 15.48
N LEU A 202 -9.84 0.54 15.36
CA LEU A 202 -10.09 -0.53 16.34
C LEU A 202 -9.35 -0.33 17.67
N HIS A 203 -8.24 0.42 17.67
CA HIS A 203 -7.56 0.85 18.89
C HIS A 203 -8.12 2.17 19.46
N GLY A 204 -9.15 2.74 18.81
CA GLY A 204 -9.84 3.92 19.28
C GLY A 204 -9.21 5.24 18.88
N SER A 205 -8.18 5.24 18.01
CA SER A 205 -7.60 6.47 17.48
C SER A 205 -8.57 7.17 16.50
N HIS A 206 -8.47 8.50 16.42
CA HIS A 206 -9.09 9.28 15.37
C HIS A 206 -8.37 9.03 14.04
N VAL A 207 -9.09 8.71 12.97
CA VAL A 207 -8.53 8.48 11.64
C VAL A 207 -8.85 9.67 10.74
N VAL A 208 -7.83 10.45 10.38
CA VAL A 208 -7.96 11.58 9.45
C VAL A 208 -7.52 11.12 8.07
N LEU A 209 -8.48 10.97 7.17
CA LEU A 209 -8.27 10.56 5.79
C LEU A 209 -8.09 11.79 4.91
N LEU A 210 -7.11 11.78 4.03
CA LEU A 210 -7.10 12.72 2.91
C LEU A 210 -7.84 12.09 1.71
N PRO A 211 -8.72 12.84 1.02
CA PRO A 211 -9.41 12.34 -0.18
C PRO A 211 -8.45 11.88 -1.27
N ARG A 212 -7.31 12.57 -1.36
CA ARG A 212 -6.13 12.23 -2.17
C ARG A 212 -4.88 12.73 -1.49
N PHE A 213 -3.74 12.12 -1.79
CA PHE A 213 -2.47 12.63 -1.29
C PHE A 213 -2.20 14.05 -1.83
N ASP A 214 -1.87 14.93 -0.91
CA ASP A 214 -1.30 16.25 -1.18
C ASP A 214 -0.22 16.50 -0.12
N ALA A 215 0.95 16.98 -0.54
CA ALA A 215 2.10 17.09 0.34
C ALA A 215 1.90 18.13 1.45
N GLU A 216 1.39 19.31 1.09
CA GLU A 216 1.15 20.39 2.06
C GLU A 216 -0.07 20.09 2.93
N ALA A 217 -1.18 19.60 2.34
CA ALA A 217 -2.37 19.19 3.09
C ALA A 217 -2.06 18.08 4.11
N THR A 218 -1.08 17.20 3.83
CA THR A 218 -0.64 16.19 4.81
C THR A 218 -0.01 16.83 6.03
N LEU A 219 0.87 17.82 5.86
CA LEU A 219 1.48 18.55 6.98
C LEU A 219 0.44 19.39 7.75
N ALA A 220 -0.46 20.05 7.01
CA ALA A 220 -1.56 20.81 7.60
C ALA A 220 -2.46 19.93 8.48
N ALA A 221 -2.84 18.74 7.98
CA ALA A 221 -3.65 17.79 8.74
C ALA A 221 -2.93 17.28 10.00
N VAL A 222 -1.62 17.02 9.93
CA VAL A 222 -0.83 16.65 11.13
C VAL A 222 -0.87 17.76 12.17
N ALA A 223 -0.68 19.01 11.78
CA ALA A 223 -0.69 20.15 12.68
C ALA A 223 -2.10 20.42 13.25
N GLU A 224 -3.14 20.44 12.40
CA GLU A 224 -4.53 20.75 12.75
C GLU A 224 -5.09 19.74 13.75
N TYR A 225 -4.95 18.44 13.42
CA TYR A 225 -5.50 17.36 14.26
C TYR A 225 -4.53 16.89 15.35
N ARG A 226 -3.34 17.53 15.46
CA ARG A 226 -2.27 17.14 16.37
C ARG A 226 -1.99 15.64 16.30
N ALA A 227 -1.88 15.14 15.07
CA ALA A 227 -1.69 13.73 14.83
C ALA A 227 -0.38 13.22 15.45
N ASP A 228 -0.45 12.06 16.10
CA ASP A 228 0.70 11.39 16.69
C ASP A 228 1.30 10.32 15.78
N VAL A 229 0.53 9.87 14.79
CA VAL A 229 0.95 8.88 13.78
C VAL A 229 0.63 9.38 12.37
N VAL A 230 1.57 9.22 11.44
CA VAL A 230 1.33 9.42 10.01
C VAL A 230 1.81 8.20 9.23
N TYR A 231 1.01 7.77 8.24
CA TYR A 231 1.36 6.74 7.26
C TYR A 231 1.83 7.39 5.97
N LEU A 232 2.98 6.98 5.47
CA LEU A 232 3.52 7.46 4.19
C LEU A 232 4.07 6.29 3.35
N VAL A 233 4.28 6.56 2.08
CA VAL A 233 5.16 5.77 1.22
C VAL A 233 6.33 6.65 0.78
N PRO A 234 7.50 6.11 0.40
CA PRO A 234 8.66 6.90 0.01
C PRO A 234 8.40 7.98 -1.05
N THR A 235 7.52 7.70 -2.02
CA THR A 235 7.08 8.72 -2.99
C THR A 235 6.38 9.91 -2.32
N MET A 236 5.53 9.68 -1.32
CA MET A 236 4.89 10.76 -0.53
C MET A 236 5.92 11.52 0.29
N MET A 237 6.83 10.82 0.96
CA MET A 237 7.93 11.41 1.72
C MET A 237 8.78 12.34 0.82
N LYS A 238 9.12 11.89 -0.39
CA LYS A 238 9.89 12.69 -1.35
C LYS A 238 9.14 13.95 -1.79
N ARG A 239 7.84 13.86 -2.05
CA ARG A 239 7.02 15.02 -2.43
C ARG A 239 6.88 16.03 -1.29
N ILE A 240 6.72 15.57 -0.05
CA ILE A 240 6.74 16.43 1.14
C ILE A 240 8.11 17.07 1.31
N TRP A 241 9.19 16.32 1.16
CA TRP A 241 10.55 16.84 1.28
C TRP A 241 10.87 17.93 0.26
N ARG A 242 10.27 17.88 -0.93
CA ARG A 242 10.43 18.85 -2.01
C ARG A 242 9.62 20.13 -1.86
N LEU A 243 8.72 20.20 -0.89
CA LEU A 243 8.10 21.48 -0.55
C LEU A 243 9.19 22.49 -0.15
N PRO A 244 9.02 23.79 -0.45
CA PRO A 244 9.92 24.81 0.04
C PRO A 244 10.16 24.70 1.55
N PRO A 245 11.39 24.88 2.02
CA PRO A 245 11.71 24.76 3.45
C PRO A 245 10.80 25.61 4.36
N GLU A 246 10.46 26.81 3.91
CA GLU A 246 9.53 27.70 4.62
C GLU A 246 8.12 27.13 4.76
N VAL A 247 7.63 26.39 3.75
CA VAL A 247 6.33 25.69 3.81
C VAL A 247 6.41 24.53 4.79
N ARG A 248 7.46 23.70 4.72
CA ARG A 248 7.63 22.56 5.64
C ARG A 248 7.73 22.99 7.10
N GLN A 249 8.36 24.13 7.37
CA GLN A 249 8.57 24.68 8.70
C GLN A 249 7.36 25.47 9.24
N ALA A 250 6.38 25.78 8.39
CA ALA A 250 5.18 26.51 8.79
C ALA A 250 4.23 25.68 9.66
N TYR A 251 4.35 24.35 9.64
CA TYR A 251 3.46 23.42 10.33
C TYR A 251 4.08 22.87 11.61
N ASP A 252 3.33 22.90 12.71
CA ASP A 252 3.73 22.29 13.98
C ASP A 252 3.57 20.76 13.93
N LEU A 253 4.69 20.06 13.77
CA LEU A 253 4.75 18.60 13.75
C LEU A 253 5.19 18.00 15.11
N SER A 254 5.21 18.79 16.18
CA SER A 254 5.70 18.36 17.51
C SER A 254 4.88 17.22 18.12
N SER A 255 3.61 17.09 17.71
CA SER A 255 2.73 15.99 18.12
C SER A 255 3.11 14.64 17.52
N LEU A 256 3.80 14.62 16.36
CA LEU A 256 4.21 13.38 15.72
C LEU A 256 5.16 12.58 16.61
N ARG A 257 4.75 11.37 16.89
CA ARG A 257 5.50 10.36 17.62
C ARG A 257 6.00 9.25 16.68
N VAL A 258 5.24 8.97 15.61
CA VAL A 258 5.54 7.89 14.68
C VAL A 258 5.25 8.30 13.23
N VAL A 259 6.24 8.17 12.39
CA VAL A 259 6.15 8.28 10.94
C VAL A 259 6.41 6.91 10.34
N TRP A 260 5.37 6.23 9.92
CA TRP A 260 5.48 4.96 9.21
C TRP A 260 5.76 5.18 7.73
N HIS A 261 6.76 4.49 7.18
CA HIS A 261 6.88 4.35 5.73
C HIS A 261 7.07 2.89 5.33
N LEU A 262 6.51 2.53 4.17
CA LEU A 262 6.50 1.16 3.66
C LEU A 262 6.09 1.10 2.19
N ALA A 263 5.94 -0.11 1.66
CA ALA A 263 5.43 -0.46 0.33
C ALA A 263 6.35 -0.17 -0.86
N GLU A 264 7.36 0.67 -0.71
CA GLU A 264 8.38 0.98 -1.72
C GLU A 264 9.77 0.95 -1.08
N PRO A 265 10.85 0.69 -1.86
CA PRO A 265 12.20 0.95 -1.38
C PRO A 265 12.39 2.44 -1.05
N CYS A 266 12.90 2.72 0.14
CA CYS A 266 13.21 4.09 0.55
C CYS A 266 14.68 4.40 0.22
N PRO A 267 14.98 5.38 -0.67
CA PRO A 267 16.35 5.78 -0.92
C PRO A 267 17.04 6.25 0.36
N PRO A 268 18.31 5.85 0.60
CA PRO A 268 19.03 6.22 1.84
C PRO A 268 19.03 7.71 2.14
N TRP A 269 19.30 8.55 1.14
CA TRP A 269 19.30 10.00 1.29
C TRP A 269 17.96 10.56 1.80
N LEU A 270 16.85 9.98 1.33
CA LEU A 270 15.51 10.44 1.73
C LEU A 270 15.24 10.07 3.19
N LYS A 271 15.59 8.86 3.58
CA LYS A 271 15.44 8.41 4.97
C LYS A 271 16.33 9.22 5.91
N GLU A 272 17.59 9.49 5.54
CA GLU A 272 18.51 10.35 6.29
C GLU A 272 17.94 11.76 6.46
N ALA A 273 17.41 12.36 5.40
CA ALA A 273 16.80 13.67 5.45
C ALA A 273 15.59 13.75 6.41
N TRP A 274 14.76 12.71 6.44
CA TRP A 274 13.64 12.62 7.38
C TRP A 274 14.08 12.35 8.82
N ILE A 275 15.13 11.55 9.03
CA ILE A 275 15.76 11.33 10.33
C ILE A 275 16.36 12.63 10.87
N GLU A 276 17.06 13.39 10.02
CA GLU A 276 17.61 14.70 10.42
C GLU A 276 16.50 15.70 10.77
N TRP A 277 15.40 15.68 10.02
CA TRP A 277 14.28 16.63 10.22
C TRP A 277 13.47 16.34 11.48
N LEU A 278 13.10 15.08 11.75
CA LEU A 278 12.13 14.72 12.79
C LEU A 278 12.72 13.93 13.97
N GLY A 279 13.96 13.47 13.87
CA GLY A 279 14.59 12.56 14.83
C GLY A 279 14.44 11.08 14.46
N PRO A 280 15.49 10.28 14.70
CA PRO A 280 15.53 8.87 14.31
C PRO A 280 14.51 8.00 15.06
N GLU A 281 14.13 8.39 16.28
CA GLU A 281 13.17 7.68 17.12
C GLU A 281 11.74 7.73 16.60
N ARG A 282 11.43 8.66 15.69
CA ARG A 282 10.10 8.85 15.10
C ARG A 282 9.92 8.13 13.77
N ILE A 283 10.99 7.72 13.11
CA ILE A 283 10.95 7.10 11.78
C ILE A 283 10.87 5.59 11.93
N PHE A 284 9.87 5.00 11.31
CA PHE A 284 9.63 3.56 11.32
C PHE A 284 9.43 3.06 9.88
N GLU A 285 10.12 1.98 9.54
CA GLU A 285 9.91 1.27 8.29
C GLU A 285 9.37 -0.13 8.56
N LEU A 286 8.43 -0.55 7.72
CA LEU A 286 7.91 -1.90 7.73
C LEU A 286 8.00 -2.52 6.32
N TYR A 287 8.53 -3.72 6.24
CA TYR A 287 8.38 -4.56 5.05
C TYR A 287 7.49 -5.76 5.38
N ALA A 288 6.48 -5.96 4.56
CA ALA A 288 5.62 -7.15 4.55
C ALA A 288 4.92 -7.26 3.20
N GLY A 289 4.63 -8.49 2.77
CA GLY A 289 3.66 -8.72 1.70
C GLY A 289 2.23 -8.46 2.15
N THR A 290 1.34 -8.25 1.21
CA THR A 290 -0.12 -8.21 1.47
C THR A 290 -0.60 -9.54 2.10
N GLU A 291 0.13 -10.59 1.84
CA GLU A 291 -0.01 -11.97 2.31
C GLU A 291 0.25 -12.12 3.82
N ALA A 292 0.94 -11.16 4.44
CA ALA A 292 1.17 -11.07 5.89
C ALA A 292 1.79 -12.32 6.54
N GLN A 293 2.66 -13.07 5.81
CA GLN A 293 3.31 -14.27 6.36
C GLN A 293 4.34 -13.91 7.44
N VAL A 294 5.19 -12.92 7.14
CA VAL A 294 6.24 -12.39 8.01
C VAL A 294 6.31 -10.89 7.75
N ALA A 295 6.56 -10.11 8.78
CA ALA A 295 6.86 -8.70 8.67
C ALA A 295 8.25 -8.43 9.23
N THR A 296 8.93 -7.42 8.72
CA THR A 296 10.09 -6.83 9.38
C THR A 296 9.78 -5.39 9.79
N THR A 297 10.42 -4.91 10.82
CA THR A 297 10.29 -3.52 11.26
C THR A 297 11.67 -3.01 11.67
N ILE A 298 11.96 -1.76 11.35
CA ILE A 298 13.17 -1.07 11.77
C ILE A 298 12.85 0.37 12.12
N THR A 299 13.41 0.85 13.23
CA THR A 299 13.37 2.27 13.60
C THR A 299 14.47 3.04 12.90
N GLY A 300 14.35 4.37 12.82
CA GLY A 300 15.42 5.21 12.28
C GLY A 300 16.71 5.09 13.10
N THR A 301 16.61 4.87 14.41
CA THR A 301 17.78 4.64 15.29
C THR A 301 18.52 3.37 14.91
N GLU A 302 17.82 2.25 14.78
CA GLU A 302 18.42 0.98 14.34
C GLU A 302 18.94 1.07 12.90
N TRP A 303 18.22 1.80 12.04
CA TRP A 303 18.61 1.95 10.64
C TRP A 303 19.95 2.69 10.47
N LEU A 304 20.26 3.64 11.34
CA LEU A 304 21.55 4.33 11.32
C LEU A 304 22.73 3.36 11.58
N GLU A 305 22.50 2.26 12.30
CA GLU A 305 23.48 1.19 12.54
C GLU A 305 23.44 0.14 11.41
N HIS A 306 22.24 -0.11 10.81
CA HIS A 306 22.00 -1.11 9.77
C HIS A 306 21.47 -0.46 8.48
N ARG A 307 22.25 0.46 7.90
CA ARG A 307 21.85 1.25 6.72
C ARG A 307 21.44 0.38 5.54
N GLY A 308 20.25 0.64 5.00
CA GLY A 308 19.66 -0.12 3.89
C GLY A 308 18.86 -1.35 4.30
N SER A 309 18.87 -1.73 5.58
CA SER A 309 18.04 -2.81 6.10
C SER A 309 16.57 -2.38 6.21
N VAL A 310 15.68 -3.37 6.07
CA VAL A 310 14.24 -3.26 6.36
C VAL A 310 13.89 -3.86 7.74
N GLY A 311 14.88 -4.30 8.51
CA GLY A 311 14.74 -4.72 9.90
C GLY A 311 14.75 -6.22 10.13
N LEU A 312 14.42 -6.58 11.37
CA LEU A 312 14.39 -7.96 11.83
C LEU A 312 13.03 -8.62 11.58
N PRO A 313 13.00 -9.93 11.22
CA PRO A 313 11.78 -10.68 11.03
C PRO A 313 10.94 -10.79 12.32
N SER A 314 9.64 -10.60 12.18
CA SER A 314 8.65 -10.76 13.24
C SER A 314 7.49 -11.64 12.77
N GLY A 315 7.01 -12.52 13.65
CA GLY A 315 5.91 -13.43 13.33
C GLY A 315 6.28 -14.65 12.49
N GLY A 316 7.55 -14.79 12.12
CA GLY A 316 8.05 -15.89 11.30
C GLY A 316 9.55 -15.91 11.14
N ASP A 317 10.01 -16.72 10.20
CA ASP A 317 11.41 -16.90 9.85
C ASP A 317 11.67 -16.44 8.41
N VAL A 318 12.90 -16.02 8.13
CA VAL A 318 13.38 -15.64 6.79
C VAL A 318 14.55 -16.54 6.42
N GLN A 319 14.61 -17.00 5.17
CA GLN A 319 15.75 -17.65 4.56
C GLN A 319 16.07 -17.02 3.22
N ILE A 320 17.35 -16.95 2.90
CA ILE A 320 17.82 -16.53 1.58
C ILE A 320 18.29 -17.78 0.84
N CYS A 321 17.84 -17.98 -0.39
CA CYS A 321 18.16 -19.17 -1.14
C CYS A 321 18.66 -18.85 -2.55
N ASP A 322 19.57 -19.72 -3.04
CA ASP A 322 20.00 -19.72 -4.43
C ASP A 322 18.89 -20.26 -5.37
N PRO A 323 19.08 -20.20 -6.72
CA PRO A 323 18.10 -20.75 -7.67
C PRO A 323 17.87 -22.27 -7.52
N ASP A 324 18.84 -23.01 -6.99
CA ASP A 324 18.73 -24.45 -6.71
C ASP A 324 17.97 -24.74 -5.40
N GLY A 325 17.64 -23.69 -4.64
CA GLY A 325 16.91 -23.77 -3.38
C GLY A 325 17.77 -24.05 -2.15
N ARG A 326 19.11 -23.96 -2.26
CA ARG A 326 20.01 -24.09 -1.12
C ARG A 326 20.02 -22.81 -0.32
N VAL A 327 20.03 -22.92 0.99
CA VAL A 327 20.13 -21.77 1.90
C VAL A 327 21.51 -21.14 1.79
N LEU A 328 21.54 -19.84 1.56
CA LEU A 328 22.76 -19.06 1.48
C LEU A 328 23.19 -18.54 2.86
N PRO A 329 24.50 -18.42 3.12
CA PRO A 329 25.02 -17.80 4.34
C PRO A 329 24.74 -16.29 4.36
N ALA A 330 24.90 -15.67 5.53
CA ALA A 330 24.80 -14.23 5.71
C ALA A 330 25.69 -13.46 4.71
N GLY A 331 25.20 -12.32 4.24
CA GLY A 331 25.84 -11.44 3.27
C GLY A 331 25.72 -11.89 1.81
N GLN A 332 25.16 -13.05 1.52
CA GLN A 332 24.94 -13.50 0.15
C GLN A 332 23.50 -13.23 -0.31
N GLN A 333 23.40 -12.62 -1.49
CA GLN A 333 22.12 -12.30 -2.11
C GLN A 333 21.48 -13.52 -2.78
N GLY A 334 20.16 -13.67 -2.56
CA GLY A 334 19.35 -14.69 -3.18
C GLY A 334 17.87 -14.37 -3.05
N GLU A 335 17.02 -15.35 -3.34
CA GLU A 335 15.58 -15.21 -3.19
C GLU A 335 15.16 -15.27 -1.72
N VAL A 336 14.30 -14.33 -1.32
CA VAL A 336 13.74 -14.23 0.03
C VAL A 336 12.61 -15.24 0.18
N TRP A 337 12.75 -16.17 1.13
CA TRP A 337 11.74 -17.14 1.52
C TRP A 337 11.28 -16.86 2.95
N LEU A 338 9.97 -16.85 3.13
CA LEU A 338 9.28 -16.50 4.37
C LEU A 338 8.56 -17.73 4.92
N ARG A 339 8.59 -17.92 6.23
CA ARG A 339 7.81 -18.96 6.89
C ARG A 339 7.10 -18.40 8.11
N SER A 340 5.78 -18.36 8.06
CA SER A 340 4.97 -17.93 9.20
C SER A 340 5.06 -18.93 10.36
N LYS A 341 5.12 -18.42 11.60
CA LYS A 341 4.98 -19.24 12.84
C LYS A 341 3.55 -19.46 13.28
N ARG A 342 2.58 -19.01 12.48
CA ARG A 342 1.15 -19.19 12.76
C ARG A 342 0.75 -20.63 12.54
N SER A 343 -0.23 -21.08 13.34
CA SER A 343 -0.85 -22.41 13.17
C SER A 343 -1.87 -22.47 12.04
N THR A 344 -2.34 -21.32 11.57
CA THR A 344 -3.30 -21.18 10.47
C THR A 344 -2.68 -20.40 9.32
N PRO A 345 -3.07 -20.63 8.05
CA PRO A 345 -2.60 -19.86 6.92
C PRO A 345 -2.87 -18.36 7.14
N ALA A 346 -1.87 -17.52 6.84
CA ALA A 346 -2.00 -16.07 6.96
C ALA A 346 -2.96 -15.48 5.92
N TYR A 347 -3.14 -16.19 4.80
CA TYR A 347 -3.98 -15.77 3.69
C TYR A 347 -4.37 -16.96 2.80
N ARG A 348 -5.25 -16.72 1.84
CA ARG A 348 -5.46 -17.55 0.67
C ARG A 348 -5.59 -16.69 -0.58
N TYR A 349 -5.08 -17.20 -1.70
CA TYR A 349 -5.35 -16.57 -2.99
C TYR A 349 -6.68 -17.01 -3.58
N VAL A 350 -7.28 -16.09 -4.37
CA VAL A 350 -8.27 -16.40 -5.40
C VAL A 350 -7.69 -15.93 -6.72
N GLY A 351 -7.66 -16.81 -7.72
CA GLY A 351 -7.11 -16.53 -9.05
C GLY A 351 -5.58 -16.66 -9.16
N ALA A 352 -4.90 -17.16 -8.13
CA ALA A 352 -3.46 -17.45 -8.16
C ALA A 352 -3.10 -18.56 -7.17
N GLU A 353 -1.88 -19.07 -7.28
CA GLU A 353 -1.29 -20.03 -6.34
C GLU A 353 -0.07 -19.41 -5.64
N ALA A 354 0.15 -19.84 -4.39
CA ALA A 354 1.33 -19.47 -3.64
C ALA A 354 2.56 -20.22 -4.16
N ARG A 355 3.70 -19.55 -4.19
CA ARG A 355 4.99 -20.19 -4.47
C ARG A 355 5.54 -20.79 -3.20
N VAL A 356 5.42 -22.09 -3.05
CA VAL A 356 5.71 -22.81 -1.79
C VAL A 356 6.86 -23.78 -1.93
N ARG A 357 7.52 -24.09 -0.80
CA ARG A 357 8.56 -25.11 -0.63
C ARG A 357 8.23 -26.00 0.57
N PRO A 358 8.83 -27.23 0.64
CA PRO A 358 8.71 -28.08 1.80
C PRO A 358 9.07 -27.35 3.11
N GLY A 359 8.31 -27.61 4.18
CA GLY A 359 8.51 -26.98 5.49
C GLY A 359 7.74 -25.66 5.67
N GLY A 360 6.80 -25.33 4.79
CA GLY A 360 5.94 -24.15 4.92
C GLY A 360 6.60 -22.83 4.53
N TRP A 361 7.64 -22.89 3.71
CA TRP A 361 8.31 -21.73 3.15
C TRP A 361 7.57 -21.22 1.91
N GLU A 362 7.40 -19.91 1.82
CA GLU A 362 6.74 -19.22 0.70
C GLU A 362 7.60 -18.05 0.22
N SER A 363 7.57 -17.76 -1.09
CA SER A 363 8.27 -16.62 -1.67
C SER A 363 7.31 -15.70 -2.41
N LEU A 364 7.53 -14.40 -2.24
CA LEU A 364 6.84 -13.33 -2.98
C LEU A 364 7.64 -12.88 -4.22
N GLY A 365 8.82 -13.49 -4.45
CA GLY A 365 9.72 -13.17 -5.55
C GLY A 365 10.65 -11.99 -5.27
N ASP A 366 10.76 -11.55 -4.02
CA ASP A 366 11.71 -10.52 -3.63
C ASP A 366 13.12 -11.15 -3.53
N LEU A 367 14.15 -10.40 -3.94
CA LEU A 367 15.55 -10.74 -3.74
C LEU A 367 16.09 -9.96 -2.55
N GLY A 368 17.06 -10.54 -1.85
CA GLY A 368 17.67 -9.90 -0.70
C GLY A 368 18.77 -10.72 -0.05
N TRP A 369 19.24 -10.25 1.08
CA TRP A 369 20.22 -10.95 1.91
C TRP A 369 19.97 -10.60 3.38
N VAL A 370 20.52 -11.41 4.27
CA VAL A 370 20.53 -11.13 5.72
C VAL A 370 21.96 -10.95 6.19
N ASP A 371 22.19 -10.05 7.15
CA ASP A 371 23.49 -9.93 7.82
C ASP A 371 23.67 -10.96 8.95
N GLU A 372 24.81 -10.94 9.62
CA GLU A 372 25.10 -11.82 10.76
C GLU A 372 24.18 -11.56 11.96
N GLY A 373 23.60 -10.36 12.07
CA GLY A 373 22.61 -9.98 13.07
C GLY A 373 21.19 -10.43 12.73
N GLY A 374 20.97 -10.95 11.52
CA GLY A 374 19.66 -11.38 11.03
C GLY A 374 18.81 -10.25 10.44
N TYR A 375 19.35 -9.05 10.27
CA TYR A 375 18.67 -7.94 9.60
C TYR A 375 18.51 -8.24 8.11
N LEU A 376 17.31 -8.04 7.59
CA LEU A 376 16.99 -8.26 6.18
C LEU A 376 17.28 -7.01 5.36
N TYR A 377 17.92 -7.22 4.22
CA TYR A 377 18.15 -6.21 3.19
C TYR A 377 17.47 -6.65 1.91
N LEU A 378 16.69 -5.76 1.28
CA LEU A 378 15.98 -6.06 0.05
C LEU A 378 16.71 -5.48 -1.16
N GLY A 379 16.75 -6.28 -2.21
CA GLY A 379 17.06 -5.86 -3.56
C GLY A 379 15.78 -5.68 -4.39
N ASP A 380 15.92 -5.80 -5.71
CA ASP A 380 14.79 -5.81 -6.63
C ASP A 380 14.06 -7.17 -6.64
N ARG A 381 12.87 -7.17 -7.25
CA ARG A 381 12.19 -8.42 -7.56
C ARG A 381 12.89 -9.16 -8.68
N SER A 382 12.97 -10.47 -8.57
CA SER A 382 13.60 -11.34 -9.56
C SER A 382 13.00 -11.18 -10.98
N GLN A 383 11.72 -10.81 -11.07
CA GLN A 383 11.00 -10.60 -12.32
C GLN A 383 11.30 -9.26 -13.01
N ASP A 384 11.77 -8.27 -12.25
CA ASP A 384 12.07 -6.94 -12.75
C ASP A 384 13.56 -6.79 -13.14
N MET A 385 14.40 -7.77 -12.78
CA MET A 385 15.83 -7.78 -13.09
C MET A 385 16.07 -7.72 -14.60
N ILE A 386 16.97 -6.86 -15.03
CA ILE A 386 17.36 -6.67 -16.43
C ILE A 386 18.70 -7.37 -16.66
N LEU A 387 18.75 -8.30 -17.62
CA LEU A 387 19.99 -8.98 -17.97
C LEU A 387 20.67 -8.24 -19.13
N VAL A 388 21.76 -7.54 -18.84
CA VAL A 388 22.52 -6.74 -19.81
C VAL A 388 23.86 -7.41 -20.09
N GLY A 389 24.02 -8.06 -21.23
CA GLY A 389 25.27 -8.73 -21.60
C GLY A 389 25.76 -9.74 -20.57
N GLY A 390 24.85 -10.46 -19.91
CA GLY A 390 25.13 -11.42 -18.84
C GLY A 390 25.27 -10.81 -17.43
N ALA A 391 25.22 -9.49 -17.30
CA ALA A 391 25.25 -8.81 -16.00
C ALA A 391 23.82 -8.50 -15.51
N ASN A 392 23.57 -8.72 -14.22
CA ASN A 392 22.30 -8.38 -13.59
C ASN A 392 22.25 -6.88 -13.29
N VAL A 393 21.22 -6.21 -13.77
CA VAL A 393 20.91 -4.83 -13.43
C VAL A 393 19.56 -4.79 -12.71
N TYR A 394 19.55 -4.17 -11.57
CA TYR A 394 18.35 -4.04 -10.74
C TYR A 394 17.72 -2.67 -10.92
N PRO A 395 16.50 -2.57 -11.46
CA PRO A 395 15.81 -1.31 -11.68
C PRO A 395 15.80 -0.35 -10.48
N ALA A 396 15.55 -0.87 -9.26
CA ALA A 396 15.48 -0.02 -8.08
C ALA A 396 16.80 0.68 -7.75
N GLU A 397 17.96 0.05 -8.02
CA GLU A 397 19.27 0.67 -7.84
C GLU A 397 19.46 1.87 -8.79
N VAL A 398 19.05 1.69 -10.03
CA VAL A 398 19.13 2.75 -11.05
C VAL A 398 18.12 3.85 -10.75
N GLU A 399 16.88 3.48 -10.41
CA GLU A 399 15.82 4.42 -10.01
C GLU A 399 16.21 5.24 -8.77
N ALA A 400 16.80 4.59 -7.75
CA ALA A 400 17.27 5.28 -6.55
C ALA A 400 18.32 6.34 -6.90
N THR A 401 19.28 6.00 -7.75
CA THR A 401 20.31 6.91 -8.22
C THR A 401 19.72 8.09 -8.99
N LEU A 402 18.88 7.83 -10.01
CA LEU A 402 18.25 8.90 -10.79
C LEU A 402 17.35 9.80 -9.94
N ALA A 403 16.72 9.24 -8.92
CA ALA A 403 15.84 9.96 -8.01
C ALA A 403 16.57 10.94 -7.09
N GLU A 404 17.89 10.83 -6.93
CA GLU A 404 18.72 11.81 -6.21
C GLU A 404 18.89 13.12 -7.00
N HIS A 405 18.73 13.06 -8.33
CA HIS A 405 18.85 14.25 -9.14
C HIS A 405 17.72 15.25 -8.82
N PRO A 406 18.03 16.55 -8.54
CA PRO A 406 17.04 17.51 -8.03
C PRO A 406 15.85 17.75 -8.97
N ASN A 407 16.06 17.63 -10.28
CA ASN A 407 15.03 17.87 -11.30
C ASN A 407 14.28 16.60 -11.72
N VAL A 408 14.54 15.42 -11.13
CA VAL A 408 13.82 14.18 -11.39
C VAL A 408 12.68 14.02 -10.38
N LEU A 409 11.44 14.18 -10.80
CA LEU A 409 10.27 14.02 -9.95
C LEU A 409 10.03 12.55 -9.57
N SER A 410 10.04 11.68 -10.55
CA SER A 410 9.92 10.24 -10.42
C SER A 410 10.62 9.56 -11.59
N CYS A 411 10.94 8.27 -11.46
CA CYS A 411 11.43 7.49 -12.59
C CYS A 411 11.01 6.03 -12.46
N ALA A 412 10.98 5.35 -13.60
CA ALA A 412 10.80 3.91 -13.72
C ALA A 412 11.84 3.36 -14.68
N VAL A 413 12.49 2.26 -14.31
CA VAL A 413 13.50 1.62 -15.13
C VAL A 413 13.01 0.26 -15.59
N ILE A 414 13.15 -0.01 -16.89
CA ILE A 414 12.73 -1.25 -17.55
C ILE A 414 13.81 -1.78 -18.49
N GLY A 415 13.78 -3.08 -18.74
CA GLY A 415 14.61 -3.70 -19.78
C GLY A 415 13.90 -3.68 -21.14
N LEU A 416 14.52 -3.11 -22.14
CA LEU A 416 14.08 -3.24 -23.54
C LEU A 416 15.05 -4.11 -24.33
N PRO A 417 14.63 -4.76 -25.42
CA PRO A 417 15.52 -5.57 -26.25
C PRO A 417 16.73 -4.79 -26.77
N ASP A 418 17.87 -5.45 -26.87
CA ASP A 418 19.10 -4.95 -27.45
C ASP A 418 19.77 -6.07 -28.23
N GLU A 419 20.13 -5.82 -29.51
CA GLU A 419 20.66 -6.84 -30.42
C GLU A 419 22.01 -7.39 -29.95
N ASP A 420 22.85 -6.57 -29.31
CA ASP A 420 24.20 -6.94 -28.88
C ASP A 420 24.21 -7.55 -27.46
N LYS A 421 23.41 -7.00 -26.54
CA LYS A 421 23.47 -7.33 -25.09
C LYS A 421 22.24 -8.08 -24.58
N GLY A 422 21.31 -8.42 -25.46
CA GLY A 422 20.05 -9.07 -25.12
C GLY A 422 19.02 -8.10 -24.52
N SER A 423 19.45 -7.21 -23.61
CA SER A 423 18.63 -6.13 -23.10
C SER A 423 19.47 -4.85 -22.87
N ARG A 424 18.79 -3.70 -22.98
CA ARG A 424 19.31 -2.39 -22.57
C ARG A 424 18.50 -1.85 -21.41
N VAL A 425 19.14 -1.11 -20.55
CA VAL A 425 18.49 -0.33 -19.49
C VAL A 425 17.83 0.89 -20.12
N HIS A 426 16.52 1.01 -19.94
CA HIS A 426 15.72 2.15 -20.37
C HIS A 426 15.09 2.83 -19.16
N ALA A 427 15.33 4.15 -19.00
CA ALA A 427 14.72 4.93 -17.94
C ALA A 427 13.58 5.78 -18.51
N ILE A 428 12.41 5.72 -17.87
CA ILE A 428 11.30 6.63 -18.09
C ILE A 428 11.33 7.60 -16.92
N VAL A 429 11.46 8.91 -17.22
CA VAL A 429 11.73 9.92 -16.21
C VAL A 429 10.66 11.00 -16.24
N GLU A 430 9.98 11.17 -15.13
CA GLU A 430 9.06 12.28 -14.89
C GLU A 430 9.87 13.53 -14.53
N ALA A 431 10.11 14.37 -15.52
CA ALA A 431 10.90 15.60 -15.39
C ALA A 431 10.60 16.55 -16.57
N ASP A 432 10.89 17.84 -16.38
CA ASP A 432 10.84 18.84 -17.45
C ASP A 432 12.08 18.71 -18.33
N PRO A 433 11.95 18.28 -19.61
CA PRO A 433 13.09 18.11 -20.51
C PRO A 433 13.78 19.44 -20.90
N THR A 434 13.19 20.59 -20.56
CA THR A 434 13.84 21.89 -20.74
C THR A 434 14.76 22.23 -19.58
N VAL A 435 14.69 21.53 -18.47
CA VAL A 435 15.46 21.77 -17.24
C VAL A 435 16.52 20.69 -17.01
N VAL A 436 16.29 19.47 -17.49
CA VAL A 436 17.24 18.35 -17.38
C VAL A 436 17.28 17.58 -18.70
N SER A 437 18.48 17.35 -19.22
CA SER A 437 18.73 16.60 -20.46
C SER A 437 19.12 15.14 -20.17
N PHE A 438 19.20 14.33 -21.25
CA PHE A 438 19.77 12.99 -21.17
C PHE A 438 21.24 13.06 -20.72
N GLU A 439 22.00 13.99 -21.26
CA GLU A 439 23.42 14.19 -20.97
C GLU A 439 23.65 14.53 -19.50
N ASP A 440 22.76 15.34 -18.89
CA ASP A 440 22.84 15.69 -17.47
C ASP A 440 22.59 14.43 -16.61
N LEU A 441 21.58 13.63 -16.96
CA LEU A 441 21.27 12.40 -16.23
C LEU A 441 22.34 11.32 -16.42
N ASP A 442 22.93 11.18 -17.62
CA ASP A 442 24.01 10.22 -17.84
C ASP A 442 25.28 10.65 -17.09
N ALA A 443 25.64 11.93 -17.11
CA ALA A 443 26.77 12.46 -16.34
C ALA A 443 26.55 12.22 -14.82
N PHE A 444 25.36 12.51 -14.32
CA PHE A 444 24.99 12.28 -12.93
C PHE A 444 25.07 10.80 -12.54
N ALA A 445 24.55 9.92 -13.40
CA ALA A 445 24.61 8.47 -13.21
C ALA A 445 26.03 7.91 -13.34
N ALA A 446 26.87 8.50 -14.18
CA ALA A 446 28.26 8.07 -14.41
C ALA A 446 29.14 8.19 -13.17
N GLU A 447 28.86 9.15 -12.30
CA GLU A 447 29.55 9.31 -11.02
C GLU A 447 29.15 8.27 -9.96
N ARG A 448 28.02 7.58 -10.15
CA ARG A 448 27.35 6.77 -9.13
C ARG A 448 27.14 5.31 -9.54
N LEU A 449 27.06 5.04 -10.83
CA LEU A 449 26.78 3.71 -11.38
C LEU A 449 27.87 3.25 -12.35
N VAL A 450 28.20 1.97 -12.29
CA VAL A 450 29.06 1.35 -13.32
C VAL A 450 28.37 1.36 -14.69
N ALA A 451 29.15 1.42 -15.75
CA ALA A 451 28.68 1.69 -17.09
C ALA A 451 27.53 0.79 -17.60
N TYR A 452 27.52 -0.51 -17.26
CA TYR A 452 26.48 -1.43 -17.70
C TYR A 452 25.13 -1.26 -17.00
N LYS A 453 25.10 -0.57 -15.84
CA LYS A 453 23.88 -0.24 -15.09
C LYS A 453 23.23 1.07 -15.55
N ARG A 454 24.00 1.94 -16.21
CA ARG A 454 23.48 3.24 -16.63
C ARG A 454 22.43 3.10 -17.73
N PRO A 455 21.35 3.92 -17.71
CA PRO A 455 20.35 3.92 -18.77
C PRO A 455 21.01 4.24 -20.12
N ARG A 456 20.78 3.37 -21.10
CA ARG A 456 21.19 3.61 -22.49
C ARG A 456 20.26 4.57 -23.23
N THR A 457 19.02 4.60 -22.78
CA THR A 457 17.97 5.47 -23.34
C THR A 457 17.15 6.04 -22.20
N VAL A 458 16.75 7.31 -22.35
CA VAL A 458 15.87 8.02 -21.41
C VAL A 458 14.69 8.56 -22.18
N GLU A 459 13.49 8.33 -21.66
CA GLU A 459 12.25 8.93 -22.11
C GLU A 459 11.77 9.90 -21.03
N PHE A 460 11.50 11.15 -21.41
CA PHE A 460 10.91 12.13 -20.50
C PHE A 460 9.40 12.13 -20.64
N VAL A 461 8.70 12.15 -19.49
CA VAL A 461 7.24 12.18 -19.41
C VAL A 461 6.78 13.28 -18.47
N ASP A 462 5.62 13.84 -18.75
CA ASP A 462 4.94 14.86 -17.95
C ASP A 462 3.83 14.29 -17.07
N THR A 463 3.61 12.97 -17.16
CA THR A 463 2.56 12.25 -16.44
C THR A 463 3.15 11.41 -15.31
N PRO A 464 2.41 11.23 -14.18
CA PRO A 464 2.86 10.41 -13.07
C PRO A 464 3.12 8.96 -13.50
N LEU A 465 4.33 8.46 -13.19
CA LEU A 465 4.73 7.08 -13.45
C LEU A 465 4.25 6.09 -12.40
N ARG A 466 3.83 6.62 -11.25
CA ARG A 466 3.41 5.83 -10.08
C ARG A 466 1.94 6.09 -9.78
N ASP A 467 1.25 5.04 -9.37
CA ASP A 467 -0.11 5.20 -8.84
C ASP A 467 -0.10 5.92 -7.48
N ASP A 468 -1.30 6.19 -6.93
CA ASP A 468 -1.48 6.92 -5.67
C ASP A 468 -0.86 6.20 -4.44
N ALA A 469 -0.46 4.93 -4.58
CA ALA A 469 0.28 4.18 -3.56
C ALA A 469 1.79 4.06 -3.87
N GLY A 470 2.28 4.82 -4.84
CA GLY A 470 3.67 4.82 -5.24
C GLY A 470 4.10 3.64 -6.13
N LYS A 471 3.20 2.78 -6.55
CA LYS A 471 3.54 1.58 -7.33
C LYS A 471 3.71 1.86 -8.81
N VAL A 472 4.79 1.30 -9.37
CA VAL A 472 5.07 1.29 -10.83
C VAL A 472 4.58 -0.01 -11.44
N ARG A 473 3.84 0.07 -12.55
CA ARG A 473 3.43 -1.11 -13.34
C ARG A 473 4.45 -1.37 -14.46
N ARG A 474 5.68 -1.83 -14.11
CA ARG A 474 6.79 -2.02 -15.06
C ARG A 474 6.44 -2.92 -16.25
N SER A 475 5.69 -4.00 -16.03
CA SER A 475 5.26 -4.90 -17.12
C SER A 475 4.41 -4.18 -18.16
N ARG A 476 3.50 -3.28 -17.73
CA ARG A 476 2.70 -2.45 -18.64
C ARG A 476 3.56 -1.44 -19.37
N LEU A 477 4.41 -0.70 -18.64
CA LEU A 477 5.33 0.28 -19.22
C LEU A 477 6.22 -0.37 -20.30
N ARG A 478 6.71 -1.58 -20.03
CA ARG A 478 7.51 -2.34 -20.98
C ARG A 478 6.70 -2.76 -22.21
N ALA A 479 5.50 -3.29 -22.02
CA ALA A 479 4.64 -3.74 -23.13
C ALA A 479 4.28 -2.58 -24.07
N GLU A 480 3.97 -1.41 -23.52
CA GLU A 480 3.66 -0.20 -24.29
C GLU A 480 4.86 0.25 -25.17
N ARG A 481 6.10 0.19 -24.64
CA ARG A 481 7.29 0.57 -25.40
C ARG A 481 7.68 -0.44 -26.46
N LEU A 482 7.49 -1.73 -26.18
CA LEU A 482 7.68 -2.77 -27.20
C LEU A 482 6.70 -2.60 -28.36
N ALA A 483 5.42 -2.38 -28.08
CA ALA A 483 4.42 -2.13 -29.11
C ALA A 483 4.72 -0.85 -29.93
N ALA A 484 5.28 0.18 -29.29
CA ALA A 484 5.69 1.41 -29.95
C ALA A 484 6.90 1.21 -30.87
N GLU A 485 7.90 0.43 -30.45
CA GLU A 485 9.06 0.06 -31.30
C GLU A 485 8.61 -0.71 -32.55
N ASP A 486 7.68 -1.67 -32.40
CA ASP A 486 7.15 -2.48 -33.52
C ASP A 486 6.34 -1.66 -34.53
N THR A 487 5.61 -0.63 -34.07
CA THR A 487 4.70 0.16 -34.91
C THR A 487 5.29 1.49 -35.39
N GLY A 488 6.43 1.92 -34.82
CA GLY A 488 7.04 3.24 -35.05
C GLY A 488 6.18 4.42 -34.53
N VAL A 489 5.14 4.13 -33.74
CA VAL A 489 4.27 5.12 -33.11
C VAL A 489 4.75 5.30 -31.65
N PRO A 490 5.04 6.54 -31.21
CA PRO A 490 5.45 6.77 -29.81
C PRO A 490 4.38 6.24 -28.86
N PRO A 491 4.77 5.71 -27.67
CA PRO A 491 3.81 5.24 -26.69
C PRO A 491 2.81 6.35 -26.37
N GLY A 492 1.52 6.02 -26.41
CA GLY A 492 0.45 6.97 -26.12
C GLY A 492 0.68 7.61 -24.75
N ARG A 493 0.36 8.90 -24.62
CA ARG A 493 0.35 9.57 -23.30
C ARG A 493 -0.41 8.68 -22.32
N ILE A 494 0.21 8.32 -21.22
CA ILE A 494 -0.51 7.74 -20.09
C ILE A 494 -1.46 8.83 -19.65
N GLY A 495 -2.77 8.67 -19.86
CA GLY A 495 -3.78 9.66 -19.51
C GLY A 495 -3.55 10.10 -18.06
N GLY A 496 -3.38 11.40 -17.85
CA GLY A 496 -3.34 11.99 -16.53
C GLY A 496 -4.68 11.76 -15.81
N PRO A 497 -4.74 12.00 -14.50
CA PRO A 497 -5.97 11.82 -13.73
C PRO A 497 -7.17 12.65 -14.22
N GLU A 498 -6.98 13.55 -15.21
CA GLU A 498 -8.00 14.41 -15.80
C GLU A 498 -8.61 13.86 -17.10
N ASP A 499 -8.06 12.78 -17.68
CA ASP A 499 -8.51 12.24 -18.97
C ASP A 499 -9.58 11.13 -18.83
N PHE A 500 -10.19 11.00 -17.66
CA PHE A 500 -11.32 10.09 -17.44
C PHE A 500 -12.51 10.88 -16.90
N PRO A 501 -13.64 10.88 -17.65
CA PRO A 501 -14.89 11.51 -17.22
C PRO A 501 -15.45 10.87 -15.94
#